data_4dad67ff6face694769573f191cfb00c
#
_entry.id   4dad67ff6face694769573f191cfb00c
#
_cell.length_a   1.000
_cell.length_b   1.000
_cell.length_c   1.000
_cell.angle_alpha   90.00
_cell.angle_beta   90.00
_cell.angle_gamma   90.00
#
_symmetry.space_group_name_H-M   'P 1'
#
loop_
_entity.id
_entity.type
_entity.pdbx_description
1 polymer ?
#
loop_
_entity_poly.entity_id
_entity_poly.type
_entity_poly.pdbx_seq_one_letter_code
_entity_poly.pdbx_strand_id
1 'polypeptide(L)'
;MTLDKALQILIGSQDDDKAEKILHFLSDKLWELYNTDVMDKVKMADGGLKWNLNMPNAKENIEYNQTVIMPQVNSDILNNVELELVDVKGLDEDNHGLKLTVAPDGKSFAITGTPSLESFRKDGAVAESTFELTLVYKFCGGIEMPENMPTLEHKVPFVINQDPRKLWRNLPVDWENMPEPKYKNDDTQVEYVKVEVLADGTPQKDIVAASKRGRSHAQEGKPRDDYFRMEHMDNGWYIMAVADGAGSAKYSRQGSKIACDEAVSHCMSKLGQSKAFEDAIGIYSHLHDITEEDARKTVGNHIYDIVGNAALKAHRAIHTEAALTKQPVKYYATTLLLAMCKKFSFGWFVASFWVGDGAICLYDKNAHTAKILGVPDEGEYAGQTRFLTMSEIFKDTTALYQRLRFNIVDDFTALFLMSDGVSDPKFETDANLNNPDKWDALWDDLKENGVELTDDNEASKDQLLDW
;
A
#
# COMPACT_ATOMS: atom_id res chain seq x y z
N MET A 1 23.17 -18.29 69.84
CA MET A 1 24.29 -19.27 69.99
C MET A 1 25.01 -19.33 68.68
N THR A 2 26.36 -19.37 68.63
CA THR A 2 27.11 -19.52 67.36
C THR A 2 27.13 -20.98 66.93
N LEU A 3 27.30 -21.25 65.63
CA LEU A 3 27.39 -22.61 65.07
C LEU A 3 28.52 -23.42 65.74
N ASP A 4 29.69 -22.80 65.92
CA ASP A 4 30.84 -23.43 66.58
C ASP A 4 30.51 -23.87 68.03
N LYS A 5 29.80 -23.02 68.75
CA LYS A 5 29.40 -23.33 70.12
C LYS A 5 28.33 -24.42 70.19
N ALA A 6 27.41 -24.47 69.22
CA ALA A 6 26.42 -25.53 69.07
C ALA A 6 27.10 -26.87 68.72
N LEU A 7 28.05 -26.89 67.80
CA LEU A 7 28.86 -28.05 67.44
C LEU A 7 29.66 -28.60 68.63
N GLN A 8 30.35 -27.72 69.38
CA GLN A 8 31.08 -28.11 70.56
C GLN A 8 30.18 -28.77 71.68
N ILE A 9 28.98 -28.22 71.84
CA ILE A 9 28.01 -28.77 72.77
C ILE A 9 27.48 -30.15 72.31
N LEU A 10 27.22 -30.29 70.99
CA LEU A 10 26.75 -31.53 70.39
C LEU A 10 27.76 -32.68 70.60
N ILE A 11 29.04 -32.39 70.29
CA ILE A 11 30.14 -33.37 70.40
C ILE A 11 30.35 -33.81 71.85
N GLY A 12 30.12 -32.90 72.79
CA GLY A 12 30.28 -33.17 74.23
C GLY A 12 29.03 -33.65 75.03
N SER A 13 27.87 -33.76 74.38
CA SER A 13 26.60 -34.08 75.03
C SER A 13 26.37 -35.61 75.11
N GLN A 14 26.06 -36.11 76.35
CA GLN A 14 25.59 -37.47 76.55
C GLN A 14 24.05 -37.49 76.76
N ASP A 15 23.39 -36.38 76.56
CA ASP A 15 21.95 -36.22 76.75
C ASP A 15 21.25 -36.14 75.33
N ASP A 16 20.52 -37.19 75.01
CA ASP A 16 19.88 -37.34 73.73
C ASP A 16 18.89 -36.19 73.38
N ASP A 17 18.10 -35.72 74.34
CA ASP A 17 17.15 -34.61 74.14
C ASP A 17 17.87 -33.28 73.85
N LYS A 18 19.03 -33.10 74.47
CA LYS A 18 19.83 -31.90 74.22
C LYS A 18 20.57 -31.94 72.85
N ALA A 19 21.04 -33.13 72.43
CA ALA A 19 21.63 -33.38 71.15
C ALA A 19 20.62 -33.16 70.04
N GLU A 20 19.36 -33.63 70.20
CA GLU A 20 18.30 -33.45 69.22
C GLU A 20 17.94 -31.94 69.02
N LYS A 21 17.81 -31.20 70.14
CA LYS A 21 17.58 -29.74 70.03
C LYS A 21 18.72 -28.95 69.34
N ILE A 22 19.97 -29.39 69.54
CA ILE A 22 21.11 -28.79 68.91
C ILE A 22 21.17 -29.14 67.38
N LEU A 23 20.85 -30.38 67.04
CA LEU A 23 20.72 -30.83 65.66
C LEU A 23 19.65 -30.04 64.93
N HIS A 24 18.47 -29.86 65.54
CA HIS A 24 17.41 -29.06 64.96
C HIS A 24 17.85 -27.60 64.75
N PHE A 25 18.47 -26.98 65.72
CA PHE A 25 19.02 -25.63 65.60
C PHE A 25 20.07 -25.52 64.48
N LEU A 26 20.98 -26.49 64.36
CA LEU A 26 22.01 -26.54 63.34
C LEU A 26 21.37 -26.74 61.94
N SER A 27 20.39 -27.62 61.85
CA SER A 27 19.64 -27.85 60.63
C SER A 27 18.98 -26.56 60.16
N ASP A 28 18.27 -25.87 61.06
CA ASP A 28 17.60 -24.59 60.73
C ASP A 28 18.60 -23.51 60.27
N LYS A 29 19.74 -23.43 60.97
CA LYS A 29 20.79 -22.45 60.60
C LYS A 29 21.50 -22.78 59.29
N LEU A 30 21.75 -24.03 59.00
CA LEU A 30 22.32 -24.48 57.75
C LEU A 30 21.31 -24.20 56.60
N TRP A 31 20.04 -24.46 56.85
CA TRP A 31 18.98 -24.18 55.88
C TRP A 31 18.81 -22.69 55.60
N GLU A 32 18.91 -21.84 56.65
CA GLU A 32 18.86 -20.38 56.50
C GLU A 32 20.07 -19.87 55.71
N LEU A 33 21.27 -20.36 55.94
CA LEU A 33 22.48 -20.00 55.20
C LEU A 33 22.42 -20.46 53.74
N TYR A 34 21.94 -21.69 53.53
CA TYR A 34 21.75 -22.24 52.19
C TYR A 34 20.77 -21.39 51.37
N ASN A 35 19.61 -21.09 51.96
CA ASN A 35 18.62 -20.24 51.29
C ASN A 35 19.14 -18.86 50.96
N THR A 36 19.96 -18.26 51.85
CA THR A 36 20.58 -16.95 51.60
C THR A 36 21.56 -17.02 50.43
N ASP A 37 22.44 -18.03 50.35
CA ASP A 37 23.39 -18.23 49.27
C ASP A 37 22.67 -18.48 47.93
N VAL A 38 21.65 -19.31 47.92
CA VAL A 38 20.81 -19.58 46.75
C VAL A 38 20.13 -18.30 46.24
N MET A 39 19.52 -17.52 47.15
CA MET A 39 18.86 -16.28 46.80
C MET A 39 19.85 -15.21 46.22
N ASP A 40 21.04 -15.12 46.77
CA ASP A 40 22.04 -14.19 46.24
C ASP A 40 22.55 -14.62 44.86
N LYS A 41 22.73 -15.91 44.60
CA LYS A 41 23.02 -16.46 43.28
C LYS A 41 21.90 -16.23 42.29
N VAL A 42 20.63 -16.39 42.70
CA VAL A 42 19.47 -16.09 41.88
C VAL A 42 19.45 -14.60 41.46
N LYS A 43 19.68 -13.68 42.42
CA LYS A 43 19.77 -12.25 42.12
C LYS A 43 20.88 -11.93 41.12
N MET A 44 22.07 -12.58 41.24
CA MET A 44 23.15 -12.41 40.30
C MET A 44 22.80 -12.96 38.91
N ALA A 45 22.15 -14.11 38.83
CA ALA A 45 21.71 -14.72 37.60
C ALA A 45 20.63 -13.85 36.90
N ASP A 46 19.67 -13.34 37.66
CA ASP A 46 18.64 -12.44 37.21
C ASP A 46 19.24 -11.15 36.59
N GLY A 47 20.16 -10.52 37.29
CA GLY A 47 20.88 -9.35 36.79
C GLY A 47 21.75 -9.61 35.54
N GLY A 48 22.08 -10.87 35.27
CA GLY A 48 22.83 -11.32 34.09
C GLY A 48 21.99 -11.77 32.89
N LEU A 49 20.65 -11.80 33.01
CA LEU A 49 19.77 -12.23 31.94
C LEU A 49 19.78 -11.23 30.77
N LYS A 50 19.91 -11.77 29.56
CA LYS A 50 19.81 -10.99 28.31
C LYS A 50 18.41 -11.11 27.76
N TRP A 51 17.59 -10.10 27.97
CA TRP A 51 16.18 -10.03 27.53
C TRP A 51 16.06 -9.65 26.04
N ASN A 52 16.78 -10.35 25.17
CA ASN A 52 16.68 -10.15 23.71
C ASN A 52 15.53 -10.98 23.15
N LEU A 53 14.30 -10.59 23.47
CA LEU A 53 13.11 -11.29 23.02
C LEU A 53 12.80 -10.95 21.56
N ASN A 54 12.57 -11.99 20.74
CA ASN A 54 12.15 -11.80 19.36
C ASN A 54 10.64 -11.51 19.30
N MET A 55 10.26 -10.25 19.45
CA MET A 55 8.90 -9.76 19.39
C MET A 55 8.81 -8.65 18.32
N PRO A 56 8.56 -8.98 17.05
CA PRO A 56 8.32 -7.95 16.03
C PRO A 56 7.05 -7.16 16.36
N ASN A 57 7.01 -5.89 15.96
CA ASN A 57 5.82 -5.06 16.16
C ASN A 57 4.59 -5.70 15.48
N ALA A 58 3.48 -5.72 16.18
CA ALA A 58 2.20 -6.08 15.60
C ALA A 58 1.67 -4.94 14.70
N LYS A 59 0.73 -5.27 13.81
CA LYS A 59 0.06 -4.28 12.95
C LYS A 59 -1.44 -4.35 13.19
N GLU A 60 -2.07 -3.21 13.43
CA GLU A 60 -3.51 -3.11 13.61
C GLU A 60 -4.27 -3.74 12.42
N ASN A 61 -5.29 -4.53 12.70
CA ASN A 61 -6.14 -5.27 11.75
C ASN A 61 -5.43 -6.36 10.91
N ILE A 62 -4.21 -6.74 11.26
CA ILE A 62 -3.50 -7.85 10.59
C ILE A 62 -3.27 -8.94 11.62
N GLU A 63 -3.62 -10.18 11.28
CA GLU A 63 -3.42 -11.34 12.16
C GLU A 63 -1.97 -11.42 12.63
N TYR A 64 -1.80 -11.56 13.95
CA TYR A 64 -0.52 -11.68 14.61
C TYR A 64 -0.42 -13.03 15.30
N ASN A 65 0.63 -13.77 15.00
CA ASN A 65 0.91 -15.07 15.59
C ASN A 65 2.42 -15.20 15.82
N GLN A 66 2.85 -14.97 17.06
CA GLN A 66 4.27 -14.98 17.40
C GLN A 66 4.50 -15.81 18.65
N THR A 67 5.44 -16.74 18.59
CA THR A 67 5.96 -17.45 19.76
C THR A 67 7.26 -16.81 20.20
N VAL A 68 7.32 -16.45 21.48
CA VAL A 68 8.45 -15.78 22.12
C VAL A 68 9.12 -16.76 23.08
N ILE A 69 10.41 -17.00 22.87
CA ILE A 69 11.19 -17.94 23.69
C ILE A 69 11.85 -17.18 24.83
N MET A 70 11.80 -17.74 26.04
CA MET A 70 12.43 -17.17 27.22
C MET A 70 13.97 -17.20 27.10
N PRO A 71 14.68 -16.22 27.70
CA PRO A 71 16.13 -16.21 27.71
C PRO A 71 16.71 -17.39 28.49
N GLN A 72 17.91 -17.82 28.11
CA GLN A 72 18.62 -18.85 28.84
C GLN A 72 19.43 -18.27 30.00
N VAL A 73 19.48 -19.00 31.11
CA VAL A 73 20.32 -18.65 32.28
C VAL A 73 21.78 -18.95 31.95
N ASN A 74 22.68 -18.05 32.36
CA ASN A 74 24.10 -18.30 32.21
C ASN A 74 24.58 -19.40 33.17
N SER A 75 25.02 -20.52 32.60
CA SER A 75 25.50 -21.70 33.36
C SER A 75 26.74 -21.44 34.25
N ASP A 76 27.47 -20.35 33.99
CA ASP A 76 28.65 -19.99 34.83
C ASP A 76 28.24 -19.48 36.22
N ILE A 77 27.01 -19.00 36.38
CA ILE A 77 26.50 -18.49 37.67
C ILE A 77 25.73 -19.57 38.41
N LEU A 78 24.81 -20.28 37.69
CA LEU A 78 23.99 -21.33 38.22
C LEU A 78 23.94 -22.53 37.27
N ASN A 79 24.59 -23.62 37.64
CA ASN A 79 24.60 -24.85 36.84
C ASN A 79 23.20 -25.54 36.81
N ASN A 80 22.75 -25.88 35.60
CA ASN A 80 21.48 -26.61 35.38
C ASN A 80 20.23 -25.88 35.89
N VAL A 81 20.25 -24.55 35.99
CA VAL A 81 19.08 -23.75 36.34
C VAL A 81 18.45 -23.22 35.10
N GLU A 82 17.14 -23.28 35.00
CA GLU A 82 16.33 -22.81 33.90
C GLU A 82 15.34 -21.73 34.38
N LEU A 83 14.80 -20.94 33.46
CA LEU A 83 13.66 -20.07 33.72
C LEU A 83 12.36 -20.81 33.41
N GLU A 84 11.42 -20.71 34.31
CA GLU A 84 10.04 -21.15 34.11
C GLU A 84 9.13 -19.90 34.12
N LEU A 85 8.54 -19.57 32.97
CA LEU A 85 7.54 -18.53 32.84
C LEU A 85 6.23 -19.03 33.48
N VAL A 86 5.74 -18.30 34.46
CA VAL A 86 4.51 -18.62 35.20
C VAL A 86 3.29 -17.94 34.62
N ASP A 87 3.46 -16.69 34.20
CA ASP A 87 2.37 -15.87 33.65
C ASP A 87 2.91 -14.73 32.74
N VAL A 88 2.07 -14.24 31.84
CA VAL A 88 2.33 -13.05 31.01
C VAL A 88 1.11 -12.17 31.03
N LYS A 89 1.29 -10.88 31.35
CA LYS A 89 0.23 -9.88 31.49
C LYS A 89 0.51 -8.66 30.62
N GLY A 90 -0.53 -7.86 30.37
CA GLY A 90 -0.39 -6.55 29.72
C GLY A 90 -1.15 -6.40 28.40
N LEU A 91 -1.64 -7.50 27.83
CA LEU A 91 -2.56 -7.48 26.67
C LEU A 91 -3.76 -8.39 26.96
N ASP A 92 -4.89 -8.07 26.37
CA ASP A 92 -6.14 -8.84 26.46
C ASP A 92 -6.92 -8.80 25.14
N GLU A 93 -7.84 -9.77 24.96
CA GLU A 93 -8.65 -9.87 23.74
C GLU A 93 -9.65 -8.71 23.60
N ASP A 94 -10.19 -8.21 24.71
CA ASP A 94 -11.28 -7.23 24.67
C ASP A 94 -10.79 -5.84 24.24
N ASN A 95 -9.61 -5.41 24.70
CA ASN A 95 -9.07 -4.07 24.40
C ASN A 95 -8.05 -4.08 23.28
N HIS A 96 -7.22 -5.13 23.18
CA HIS A 96 -6.09 -5.19 22.27
C HIS A 96 -6.33 -6.14 21.09
N GLY A 97 -7.36 -6.99 21.12
CA GLY A 97 -7.58 -8.05 20.13
C GLY A 97 -6.52 -9.15 20.17
N LEU A 98 -5.76 -9.25 21.28
CA LEU A 98 -4.62 -10.15 21.40
C LEU A 98 -4.75 -11.03 22.65
N LYS A 99 -4.40 -12.31 22.48
CA LYS A 99 -4.36 -13.31 23.54
C LYS A 99 -2.93 -13.70 23.86
N LEU A 100 -2.63 -13.76 25.15
CA LEU A 100 -1.38 -14.27 25.70
C LEU A 100 -1.56 -15.71 26.20
N THR A 101 -0.66 -16.62 25.81
CA THR A 101 -0.72 -18.02 26.22
C THR A 101 0.68 -18.52 26.56
N VAL A 102 0.89 -18.90 27.84
CA VAL A 102 2.15 -19.52 28.28
C VAL A 102 2.17 -20.98 27.84
N ALA A 103 3.31 -21.43 27.29
CA ALA A 103 3.50 -22.83 26.93
C ALA A 103 3.52 -23.75 28.20
N PRO A 104 3.05 -24.98 28.10
CA PRO A 104 2.99 -25.90 29.27
C PRO A 104 4.33 -26.18 29.94
N ASP A 105 5.43 -26.04 29.21
CA ASP A 105 6.80 -26.20 29.68
C ASP A 105 7.39 -24.94 30.34
N GLY A 106 6.67 -23.83 30.32
CA GLY A 106 7.12 -22.54 30.83
C GLY A 106 8.34 -21.93 30.11
N LYS A 107 8.74 -22.43 28.91
CA LYS A 107 9.93 -21.95 28.18
C LYS A 107 9.61 -20.92 27.10
N SER A 108 8.35 -20.74 26.80
CA SER A 108 7.89 -19.77 25.80
C SER A 108 6.46 -19.31 26.08
N PHE A 109 6.05 -18.26 25.38
CA PHE A 109 4.64 -17.84 25.33
C PHE A 109 4.28 -17.44 23.92
N ALA A 110 3.00 -17.55 23.58
CA ALA A 110 2.45 -17.11 22.33
C ALA A 110 1.63 -15.83 22.49
N ILE A 111 1.73 -14.94 21.50
CA ILE A 111 0.85 -13.79 21.31
C ILE A 111 0.08 -14.04 20.03
N THR A 112 -1.24 -14.19 20.11
CA THR A 112 -2.09 -14.52 18.95
C THR A 112 -3.32 -13.63 18.89
N GLY A 113 -3.84 -13.37 17.69
CA GLY A 113 -5.07 -12.62 17.47
C GLY A 113 -4.91 -11.53 16.41
N THR A 114 -5.95 -10.71 16.29
CA THR A 114 -5.94 -9.55 15.36
C THR A 114 -5.87 -8.27 16.20
N PRO A 115 -4.70 -7.57 16.22
CA PRO A 115 -4.51 -6.38 17.02
C PRO A 115 -5.52 -5.28 16.72
N SER A 116 -6.07 -4.66 17.75
CA SER A 116 -6.98 -3.51 17.67
C SER A 116 -6.48 -2.37 18.54
N LEU A 117 -6.60 -1.14 18.06
CA LEU A 117 -6.33 0.09 18.81
C LEU A 117 -7.58 0.92 19.05
N GLU A 118 -8.77 0.39 18.76
CA GLU A 118 -10.03 1.14 18.87
C GLU A 118 -10.30 1.63 20.30
N SER A 119 -10.03 0.81 21.31
CA SER A 119 -10.17 1.18 22.75
C SER A 119 -9.23 2.31 23.18
N PHE A 120 -8.17 2.56 22.41
CA PHE A 120 -7.13 3.57 22.66
C PHE A 120 -7.27 4.81 21.77
N ARG A 121 -8.34 4.91 20.96
CA ARG A 121 -8.61 6.09 20.12
C ARG A 121 -9.36 7.15 20.92
N LYS A 122 -8.87 8.39 20.77
CA LYS A 122 -9.54 9.56 21.32
C LYS A 122 -9.57 10.65 20.26
N ASP A 123 -10.74 11.15 19.94
CA ASP A 123 -10.95 12.15 18.86
C ASP A 123 -10.33 11.73 17.51
N GLY A 124 -10.38 10.43 17.20
CA GLY A 124 -9.85 9.86 15.97
C GLY A 124 -8.33 9.62 15.95
N ALA A 125 -7.61 10.03 17.00
CA ALA A 125 -6.18 9.77 17.14
C ALA A 125 -5.93 8.65 18.15
N VAL A 126 -4.92 7.80 17.91
CA VAL A 126 -4.49 6.80 18.88
C VAL A 126 -3.67 7.49 19.97
N ALA A 127 -4.16 7.37 21.22
CA ALA A 127 -3.49 7.95 22.38
C ALA A 127 -2.32 7.07 22.87
N GLU A 128 -2.42 5.75 22.65
CA GLU A 128 -1.42 4.78 23.10
C GLU A 128 -1.30 3.66 22.06
N SER A 129 -0.08 3.33 21.65
CA SER A 129 0.26 2.25 20.73
C SER A 129 1.44 1.39 21.21
N THR A 130 2.01 1.74 22.35
CA THR A 130 3.07 0.98 23.03
C THR A 130 2.56 0.53 24.38
N PHE A 131 2.53 -0.77 24.58
CA PHE A 131 2.01 -1.42 25.78
C PHE A 131 3.16 -2.08 26.54
N GLU A 132 2.99 -2.31 27.82
CA GLU A 132 3.98 -2.97 28.68
C GLU A 132 3.52 -4.40 28.96
N LEU A 133 4.27 -5.39 28.49
CA LEU A 133 4.10 -6.78 28.91
C LEU A 133 4.87 -7.01 30.18
N THR A 134 4.24 -7.66 31.17
CA THR A 134 4.87 -8.12 32.38
C THR A 134 5.02 -9.63 32.34
N LEU A 135 6.26 -10.10 32.25
CA LEU A 135 6.64 -11.52 32.32
C LEU A 135 6.86 -11.91 33.77
N VAL A 136 6.05 -12.85 34.29
CA VAL A 136 6.18 -13.38 35.62
C VAL A 136 6.87 -14.74 35.56
N TYR A 137 8.03 -14.87 36.13
CA TYR A 137 8.86 -16.07 36.01
C TYR A 137 9.53 -16.44 37.32
N LYS A 138 10.03 -17.66 37.41
CA LYS A 138 10.86 -18.17 38.53
C LYS A 138 12.06 -18.94 37.97
N PHE A 139 13.08 -19.09 38.81
CA PHE A 139 14.20 -19.98 38.53
C PHE A 139 13.85 -21.39 39.01
N CYS A 140 14.14 -22.42 38.22
CA CYS A 140 13.87 -23.81 38.51
C CYS A 140 15.02 -24.74 38.04
N GLY A 141 15.06 -25.95 38.56
CA GLY A 141 16.04 -26.99 38.16
C GLY A 141 17.39 -26.92 38.87
N GLY A 142 18.27 -27.87 38.63
CA GLY A 142 19.71 -27.97 38.87
C GLY A 142 20.23 -28.02 40.29
N ILE A 143 19.73 -27.24 41.18
CA ILE A 143 19.97 -27.29 42.64
C ILE A 143 18.59 -27.57 43.25
N GLU A 144 18.53 -28.20 44.41
CA GLU A 144 17.27 -28.26 45.16
C GLU A 144 16.83 -26.83 45.48
N MET A 145 16.08 -26.22 44.55
CA MET A 145 15.50 -24.91 44.77
C MET A 145 14.47 -25.00 45.87
N PRO A 146 14.41 -24.01 46.79
CA PRO A 146 13.37 -23.98 47.84
C PRO A 146 11.98 -24.09 47.19
N GLU A 147 11.08 -24.89 47.78
CA GLU A 147 9.70 -25.05 47.28
C GLU A 147 8.94 -23.73 47.12
N ASN A 148 9.33 -22.69 47.85
CA ASN A 148 8.72 -21.36 47.86
C ASN A 148 9.61 -20.31 47.17
N MET A 149 10.21 -20.62 46.02
CA MET A 149 10.94 -19.60 45.23
C MET A 149 9.99 -18.45 44.86
N PRO A 150 10.38 -17.19 45.16
CA PRO A 150 9.57 -16.05 44.75
C PRO A 150 9.56 -15.94 43.25
N THR A 151 8.43 -15.54 42.71
CA THR A 151 8.34 -15.10 41.29
C THR A 151 8.98 -13.73 41.15
N LEU A 152 9.63 -13.54 40.01
CA LEU A 152 10.23 -12.28 39.58
C LEU A 152 9.40 -11.72 38.42
N GLU A 153 9.50 -10.43 38.17
CA GLU A 153 8.82 -9.77 37.06
C GLU A 153 9.83 -9.05 36.19
N HIS A 154 9.63 -9.17 34.88
CA HIS A 154 10.37 -8.39 33.89
C HIS A 154 9.40 -7.70 32.94
N LYS A 155 9.61 -6.41 32.69
CA LYS A 155 8.75 -5.58 31.85
C LYS A 155 9.39 -5.37 30.49
N VAL A 156 8.63 -5.61 29.44
CA VAL A 156 9.08 -5.42 28.05
C VAL A 156 8.06 -4.63 27.25
N PRO A 157 8.50 -3.69 26.38
CA PRO A 157 7.58 -2.95 25.56
C PRO A 157 7.06 -3.84 24.42
N PHE A 158 5.78 -3.68 24.07
CA PHE A 158 5.14 -4.28 22.93
C PHE A 158 4.43 -3.20 22.11
N VAL A 159 4.73 -3.12 20.82
CA VAL A 159 4.22 -2.06 19.94
C VAL A 159 3.20 -2.62 18.98
N ILE A 160 2.04 -1.97 18.87
CA ILE A 160 1.06 -2.17 17.82
C ILE A 160 1.13 -0.97 16.88
N ASN A 161 1.65 -1.18 15.68
CA ASN A 161 1.67 -0.15 14.64
C ASN A 161 0.24 0.11 14.15
N GLN A 162 -0.15 1.37 14.08
CA GLN A 162 -1.46 1.79 13.59
C GLN A 162 -1.67 1.38 12.13
N ASP A 163 -2.91 1.08 11.78
CA ASP A 163 -3.29 0.89 10.37
C ASP A 163 -3.02 2.18 9.59
N PRO A 164 -2.14 2.15 8.58
CA PRO A 164 -1.84 3.34 7.79
C PRO A 164 -3.06 4.01 7.18
N ARG A 165 -4.13 3.24 6.90
CA ARG A 165 -5.39 3.76 6.37
C ARG A 165 -6.14 4.65 7.37
N LYS A 166 -5.89 4.48 8.68
CA LYS A 166 -6.51 5.25 9.77
C LYS A 166 -5.64 6.41 10.28
N LEU A 167 -4.44 6.60 9.73
CA LEU A 167 -3.55 7.70 10.11
C LEU A 167 -4.02 9.07 9.60
N TRP A 168 -4.86 9.06 8.55
CA TRP A 168 -5.27 10.25 7.84
C TRP A 168 -6.70 10.66 8.23
N ARG A 169 -6.86 11.94 8.56
CA ARG A 169 -8.19 12.51 8.77
C ARG A 169 -8.83 12.79 7.43
N ASN A 170 -10.12 12.53 7.31
CA ASN A 170 -10.89 12.91 6.13
C ASN A 170 -11.64 14.22 6.44
N LEU A 171 -10.91 15.34 6.36
CA LEU A 171 -11.49 16.65 6.61
C LEU A 171 -12.39 17.07 5.43
N PRO A 172 -13.55 17.68 5.68
CA PRO A 172 -14.40 18.20 4.61
C PRO A 172 -13.68 19.32 3.87
N VAL A 173 -13.98 19.45 2.57
CA VAL A 173 -13.44 20.55 1.76
C VAL A 173 -14.15 21.85 2.14
N ASP A 174 -13.36 22.89 2.43
CA ASP A 174 -13.88 24.24 2.64
C ASP A 174 -14.15 24.93 1.30
N TRP A 175 -15.29 24.62 0.71
CA TRP A 175 -15.70 25.17 -0.60
C TRP A 175 -15.89 26.69 -0.60
N GLU A 176 -16.12 27.31 0.55
CA GLU A 176 -16.33 28.75 0.66
C GLU A 176 -15.03 29.52 0.44
N ASN A 177 -13.91 28.95 0.90
CA ASN A 177 -12.59 29.55 0.79
C ASN A 177 -11.74 28.97 -0.36
N MET A 178 -12.31 28.10 -1.20
CA MET A 178 -11.60 27.56 -2.35
C MET A 178 -11.37 28.64 -3.43
N PRO A 179 -10.22 28.58 -4.14
CA PRO A 179 -9.97 29.47 -5.27
C PRO A 179 -11.05 29.34 -6.35
N GLU A 180 -11.42 30.49 -6.94
CA GLU A 180 -12.31 30.53 -8.10
C GLU A 180 -11.53 30.24 -9.41
N PRO A 181 -12.19 29.65 -10.41
CA PRO A 181 -13.53 29.06 -10.40
C PRO A 181 -13.58 27.73 -9.65
N LYS A 182 -14.73 27.42 -9.06
CA LYS A 182 -14.98 26.18 -8.33
C LYS A 182 -15.36 25.07 -9.32
N TYR A 183 -14.33 24.39 -9.84
CA TYR A 183 -14.55 23.19 -10.65
C TYR A 183 -14.62 21.99 -9.72
N LYS A 184 -15.40 20.98 -10.05
CA LYS A 184 -15.55 19.75 -9.29
C LYS A 184 -15.90 19.97 -7.80
N ASN A 185 -17.12 19.75 -7.44
CA ASN A 185 -17.60 19.87 -6.05
C ASN A 185 -17.62 18.50 -5.35
N ASP A 186 -16.82 17.54 -5.82
CA ASP A 186 -16.81 16.17 -5.40
C ASP A 186 -15.44 15.75 -4.84
N ASP A 187 -15.47 14.81 -3.92
CA ASP A 187 -14.28 14.11 -3.45
C ASP A 187 -14.01 12.84 -4.26
N THR A 188 -14.98 12.44 -5.09
CA THR A 188 -14.96 11.23 -5.89
C THR A 188 -15.53 11.48 -7.28
N GLN A 189 -15.13 10.66 -8.24
CA GLN A 189 -15.72 10.55 -9.56
C GLN A 189 -15.76 9.08 -9.95
N VAL A 190 -16.93 8.57 -10.35
CA VAL A 190 -17.10 7.21 -10.85
C VAL A 190 -17.90 7.22 -12.12
N GLU A 191 -17.56 6.34 -13.04
CA GLU A 191 -18.29 6.18 -14.29
C GLU A 191 -18.16 4.75 -14.81
N TYR A 192 -19.21 4.29 -15.45
CA TYR A 192 -19.26 3.01 -16.14
C TYR A 192 -19.96 3.20 -17.47
N VAL A 193 -19.34 2.73 -18.56
CA VAL A 193 -19.93 2.71 -19.90
C VAL A 193 -20.08 1.27 -20.33
N LYS A 194 -21.33 0.82 -20.39
CA LYS A 194 -21.67 -0.47 -20.96
C LYS A 194 -21.54 -0.40 -22.48
N VAL A 195 -20.88 -1.38 -23.07
CA VAL A 195 -20.71 -1.47 -24.52
C VAL A 195 -21.34 -2.76 -25.03
N GLU A 196 -22.42 -2.63 -25.76
CA GLU A 196 -23.15 -3.79 -26.30
C GLU A 196 -22.31 -4.55 -27.33
N VAL A 197 -22.49 -5.87 -27.35
CA VAL A 197 -21.94 -6.76 -28.38
C VAL A 197 -22.39 -6.28 -29.75
N LEU A 198 -21.49 -6.25 -30.73
CA LEU A 198 -21.83 -5.83 -32.09
C LEU A 198 -22.90 -6.75 -32.71
N ALA A 199 -23.60 -6.25 -33.70
CA ALA A 199 -24.69 -6.99 -34.38
C ALA A 199 -24.25 -8.32 -35.01
N ASP A 200 -22.94 -8.47 -35.31
CA ASP A 200 -22.34 -9.70 -35.83
C ASP A 200 -21.90 -10.67 -34.70
N GLY A 201 -22.16 -10.32 -33.44
CA GLY A 201 -21.76 -11.11 -32.26
C GLY A 201 -20.33 -10.87 -31.78
N THR A 202 -19.60 -9.87 -32.33
CA THR A 202 -18.25 -9.55 -31.88
C THR A 202 -18.28 -9.02 -30.45
N PRO A 203 -17.59 -9.65 -29.49
CA PRO A 203 -17.51 -9.16 -28.12
C PRO A 203 -16.82 -7.78 -28.05
N GLN A 204 -17.37 -6.93 -27.25
CA GLN A 204 -16.80 -5.62 -26.89
C GLN A 204 -16.34 -5.64 -25.43
N LYS A 205 -15.74 -4.57 -24.97
CA LYS A 205 -15.29 -4.41 -23.58
C LYS A 205 -15.97 -3.20 -22.97
N ASP A 206 -16.42 -3.32 -21.72
CA ASP A 206 -16.95 -2.19 -20.99
C ASP A 206 -15.82 -1.25 -20.53
N ILE A 207 -16.18 -0.02 -20.19
CA ILE A 207 -15.24 0.93 -19.62
C ILE A 207 -15.66 1.24 -18.19
N VAL A 208 -14.73 1.19 -17.25
CA VAL A 208 -14.95 1.57 -15.86
C VAL A 208 -13.86 2.50 -15.39
N ALA A 209 -14.22 3.53 -14.64
CA ALA A 209 -13.28 4.43 -14.03
C ALA A 209 -13.75 4.91 -12.66
N ALA A 210 -12.79 5.07 -11.76
CA ALA A 210 -12.98 5.66 -10.45
C ALA A 210 -11.82 6.61 -10.12
N SER A 211 -12.12 7.68 -9.43
CA SER A 211 -11.11 8.61 -8.90
C SER A 211 -11.56 9.08 -7.53
N LYS A 212 -10.68 9.01 -6.56
CA LYS A 212 -10.93 9.39 -5.17
C LYS A 212 -9.87 10.39 -4.71
N ARG A 213 -10.26 11.27 -3.84
CA ARG A 213 -9.37 12.22 -3.20
C ARG A 213 -8.26 11.51 -2.45
N GLY A 214 -7.00 11.84 -2.74
CA GLY A 214 -5.83 11.30 -2.06
C GLY A 214 -5.80 11.63 -0.57
N ARG A 215 -5.12 10.79 0.22
CA ARG A 215 -5.05 10.92 1.69
C ARG A 215 -4.45 12.24 2.16
N SER A 216 -3.42 12.75 1.49
CA SER A 216 -2.81 14.04 1.82
C SER A 216 -3.81 15.20 1.65
N HIS A 217 -4.56 15.20 0.56
CA HIS A 217 -5.61 16.19 0.30
C HIS A 217 -6.76 16.06 1.31
N ALA A 218 -7.14 14.83 1.66
CA ALA A 218 -8.16 14.59 2.69
C ALA A 218 -7.73 15.09 4.07
N GLN A 219 -6.47 14.94 4.44
CA GLN A 219 -5.88 15.44 5.69
C GLN A 219 -5.86 16.96 5.74
N GLU A 220 -5.71 17.64 4.61
CA GLU A 220 -5.65 19.10 4.49
C GLU A 220 -7.01 19.74 4.17
N GLY A 221 -8.07 18.94 4.00
CA GLY A 221 -9.37 19.44 3.56
C GLY A 221 -9.36 20.02 2.14
N LYS A 222 -8.43 19.59 1.31
CA LYS A 222 -8.34 19.95 -0.12
C LYS A 222 -9.22 19.04 -0.96
N PRO A 223 -9.73 19.50 -2.13
CA PRO A 223 -10.48 18.67 -3.06
C PRO A 223 -9.56 17.70 -3.82
N ARG A 224 -10.16 16.79 -4.57
CA ARG A 224 -9.49 15.96 -5.56
C ARG A 224 -8.99 16.83 -6.72
N ASP A 225 -7.74 16.63 -7.17
CA ASP A 225 -7.14 17.36 -8.28
C ASP A 225 -7.16 16.57 -9.61
N ASP A 226 -7.27 15.26 -9.56
CA ASP A 226 -7.36 14.37 -10.72
C ASP A 226 -8.72 14.49 -11.41
N TYR A 227 -8.70 14.18 -12.72
CA TYR A 227 -9.91 14.07 -13.51
C TYR A 227 -9.75 12.99 -14.58
N PHE A 228 -10.87 12.37 -14.94
CA PHE A 228 -10.94 11.51 -16.10
C PHE A 228 -12.18 11.83 -16.93
N ARG A 229 -12.11 11.47 -18.22
CA ARG A 229 -13.25 11.41 -19.11
C ARG A 229 -13.11 10.21 -20.03
N MET A 230 -14.21 9.50 -20.23
CA MET A 230 -14.27 8.34 -21.11
C MET A 230 -15.52 8.39 -21.97
N GLU A 231 -15.43 7.87 -23.19
CA GLU A 231 -16.51 7.87 -24.18
C GLU A 231 -16.40 6.60 -25.04
N HIS A 232 -17.55 6.03 -25.38
CA HIS A 232 -17.69 5.05 -26.45
C HIS A 232 -18.60 5.63 -27.52
N MET A 233 -18.13 5.61 -28.77
CA MET A 233 -18.85 6.19 -29.92
C MET A 233 -19.64 5.12 -30.66
N ASP A 234 -20.77 5.49 -31.28
CA ASP A 234 -21.62 4.58 -32.06
C ASP A 234 -20.87 3.85 -33.19
N ASN A 235 -19.78 4.42 -33.69
CA ASN A 235 -18.92 3.80 -34.70
C ASN A 235 -17.83 2.86 -34.11
N GLY A 236 -17.92 2.54 -32.80
CA GLY A 236 -17.09 1.54 -32.11
C GLY A 236 -15.75 2.06 -31.60
N TRP A 237 -15.47 3.37 -31.65
CA TRP A 237 -14.27 3.93 -31.03
C TRP A 237 -14.47 4.16 -29.54
N TYR A 238 -13.46 3.76 -28.77
CA TYR A 238 -13.26 4.05 -27.36
C TYR A 238 -12.28 5.19 -27.20
N ILE A 239 -12.53 6.12 -26.32
CA ILE A 239 -11.66 7.25 -26.01
C ILE A 239 -11.61 7.43 -24.51
N MET A 240 -10.43 7.42 -23.92
CA MET A 240 -10.24 7.54 -22.47
C MET A 240 -9.11 8.51 -22.19
N ALA A 241 -9.35 9.41 -21.24
CA ALA A 241 -8.35 10.36 -20.76
C ALA A 241 -8.31 10.37 -19.25
N VAL A 242 -7.11 10.38 -18.68
CA VAL A 242 -6.82 10.58 -17.25
C VAL A 242 -5.82 11.71 -17.12
N ALA A 243 -6.04 12.61 -16.19
CA ALA A 243 -5.16 13.73 -15.93
C ALA A 243 -5.03 13.94 -14.43
N ASP A 244 -3.78 13.93 -13.94
CA ASP A 244 -3.42 14.25 -12.58
C ASP A 244 -3.12 15.74 -12.47
N GLY A 245 -3.80 16.41 -11.57
CA GLY A 245 -3.59 17.82 -11.27
C GLY A 245 -2.49 18.01 -10.23
N ALA A 246 -1.40 18.69 -10.59
CA ALA A 246 -0.27 18.90 -9.67
C ALA A 246 -0.71 19.49 -8.33
N GLY A 247 -0.50 18.76 -7.22
CA GLY A 247 -0.97 19.12 -5.87
C GLY A 247 -0.42 20.46 -5.34
N SER A 248 0.68 20.96 -5.93
CA SER A 248 1.24 22.28 -5.62
C SER A 248 0.61 23.43 -6.43
N ALA A 249 -0.19 23.13 -7.45
CA ALA A 249 -0.76 24.10 -8.36
C ALA A 249 -2.18 24.51 -7.93
N LYS A 250 -2.43 25.81 -7.80
CA LYS A 250 -3.64 26.38 -7.21
C LYS A 250 -4.94 26.02 -7.92
N TYR A 251 -4.90 25.78 -9.22
CA TYR A 251 -6.03 25.47 -10.09
C TYR A 251 -5.83 24.16 -10.84
N SER A 252 -5.03 23.22 -10.31
CA SER A 252 -4.69 21.96 -10.95
C SER A 252 -5.93 21.13 -11.30
N ARG A 253 -6.91 21.06 -10.41
CA ARG A 253 -8.19 20.37 -10.66
C ARG A 253 -8.97 20.92 -11.86
N GLN A 254 -8.83 22.21 -12.13
CA GLN A 254 -9.40 22.87 -13.31
C GLN A 254 -8.57 22.51 -14.55
N GLY A 255 -7.25 22.50 -14.41
CA GLY A 255 -6.32 22.09 -15.46
C GLY A 255 -6.59 20.66 -15.92
N SER A 256 -6.70 19.70 -14.97
CA SER A 256 -6.98 18.27 -15.27
C SER A 256 -8.33 18.09 -15.96
N LYS A 257 -9.37 18.82 -15.51
CA LYS A 257 -10.68 18.78 -16.16
C LYS A 257 -10.64 19.32 -17.58
N ILE A 258 -10.04 20.48 -17.83
CA ILE A 258 -9.91 21.06 -19.17
C ILE A 258 -9.11 20.11 -20.07
N ALA A 259 -8.02 19.53 -19.56
CA ALA A 259 -7.18 18.60 -20.30
C ALA A 259 -7.99 17.42 -20.85
N CYS A 260 -8.74 16.72 -19.98
CA CYS A 260 -9.54 15.57 -20.38
C CYS A 260 -10.70 15.96 -21.31
N ASP A 261 -11.45 17.02 -20.96
CA ASP A 261 -12.62 17.45 -21.73
C ASP A 261 -12.25 17.85 -23.18
N GLU A 262 -11.20 18.64 -23.34
CA GLU A 262 -10.74 19.10 -24.65
C GLU A 262 -10.11 17.97 -25.47
N ALA A 263 -9.30 17.12 -24.84
CA ALA A 263 -8.66 16.01 -25.54
C ALA A 263 -9.69 15.01 -26.06
N VAL A 264 -10.62 14.57 -25.21
CA VAL A 264 -11.67 13.62 -25.61
C VAL A 264 -12.59 14.23 -26.65
N SER A 265 -13.05 15.48 -26.47
CA SER A 265 -13.92 16.16 -27.43
C SER A 265 -13.25 16.31 -28.80
N HIS A 266 -11.94 16.58 -28.86
CA HIS A 266 -11.21 16.62 -30.13
C HIS A 266 -11.17 15.25 -30.81
N CYS A 267 -10.82 14.19 -30.06
CA CYS A 267 -10.82 12.83 -30.58
C CYS A 267 -12.19 12.44 -31.14
N MET A 268 -13.27 12.69 -30.39
CA MET A 268 -14.63 12.41 -30.85
C MET A 268 -14.95 13.12 -32.18
N SER A 269 -14.60 14.42 -32.28
CA SER A 269 -14.83 15.20 -33.49
C SER A 269 -14.07 14.63 -34.72
N LYS A 270 -12.86 14.15 -34.53
CA LYS A 270 -12.05 13.54 -35.58
C LYS A 270 -12.51 12.13 -35.94
N LEU A 271 -12.78 11.33 -34.95
CA LEU A 271 -13.19 9.93 -35.12
C LEU A 271 -14.63 9.78 -35.63
N GLY A 272 -15.46 10.82 -35.53
CA GLY A 272 -16.78 10.87 -36.17
C GLY A 272 -16.70 10.76 -37.72
N GLN A 273 -15.51 11.01 -38.33
CA GLN A 273 -15.24 10.86 -39.75
C GLN A 273 -13.98 10.02 -39.97
N SER A 274 -13.91 8.86 -39.38
CA SER A 274 -12.71 8.03 -39.24
C SER A 274 -12.41 7.10 -40.42
N LYS A 275 -13.24 7.08 -41.49
CA LYS A 275 -13.09 6.08 -42.54
C LYS A 275 -11.70 6.01 -43.16
N ALA A 276 -11.10 7.14 -43.51
CA ALA A 276 -9.76 7.17 -44.09
C ALA A 276 -8.68 6.64 -43.14
N PHE A 277 -8.87 6.88 -41.84
CA PHE A 277 -7.99 6.34 -40.81
C PHE A 277 -8.19 4.83 -40.62
N GLU A 278 -9.43 4.35 -40.60
CA GLU A 278 -9.75 2.94 -40.52
C GLU A 278 -9.22 2.16 -41.74
N ASP A 279 -9.33 2.74 -42.94
CA ASP A 279 -8.77 2.16 -44.15
C ASP A 279 -7.23 2.07 -44.05
N ALA A 280 -6.55 3.10 -43.51
CA ALA A 280 -5.10 3.09 -43.29
C ALA A 280 -4.69 2.02 -42.25
N ILE A 281 -5.44 1.83 -41.18
CA ILE A 281 -5.23 0.76 -40.19
C ILE A 281 -5.40 -0.61 -40.86
N GLY A 282 -6.43 -0.79 -41.69
CA GLY A 282 -6.67 -2.02 -42.42
C GLY A 282 -5.54 -2.37 -43.38
N ILE A 283 -5.02 -1.39 -44.11
CA ILE A 283 -3.83 -1.56 -44.99
C ILE A 283 -2.60 -1.99 -44.15
N TYR A 284 -2.34 -1.28 -43.06
CA TYR A 284 -1.22 -1.59 -42.16
C TYR A 284 -1.29 -3.01 -41.60
N SER A 285 -2.49 -3.46 -41.23
CA SER A 285 -2.69 -4.79 -40.67
C SER A 285 -2.45 -5.93 -41.65
N HIS A 286 -2.63 -5.72 -42.97
CA HIS A 286 -2.52 -6.74 -44.00
C HIS A 286 -1.27 -6.60 -44.90
N LEU A 287 -0.69 -5.41 -45.04
CA LEU A 287 0.55 -5.09 -45.79
C LEU A 287 0.63 -5.66 -47.22
N HIS A 288 -0.48 -5.66 -47.98
CA HIS A 288 -0.52 -6.37 -49.24
C HIS A 288 0.26 -5.70 -50.40
N ASP A 289 0.19 -4.38 -50.55
CA ASP A 289 0.77 -3.65 -51.71
C ASP A 289 1.60 -2.42 -51.31
N ILE A 290 2.00 -2.31 -50.05
CA ILE A 290 2.70 -1.14 -49.48
C ILE A 290 3.78 -1.60 -48.51
N THR A 291 4.89 -0.86 -48.40
CA THR A 291 5.90 -1.18 -47.39
C THR A 291 5.39 -0.96 -45.97
N GLU A 292 5.91 -1.74 -45.02
CA GLU A 292 5.55 -1.57 -43.61
C GLU A 292 5.85 -0.17 -43.10
N GLU A 293 6.98 0.45 -43.54
CA GLU A 293 7.37 1.79 -43.14
C GLU A 293 6.37 2.86 -43.64
N ASP A 294 5.95 2.78 -44.90
CA ASP A 294 5.00 3.72 -45.48
C ASP A 294 3.61 3.58 -44.85
N ALA A 295 3.15 2.34 -44.62
CA ALA A 295 1.90 2.06 -43.94
C ALA A 295 1.91 2.60 -42.53
N ARG A 296 2.98 2.31 -41.77
CA ARG A 296 3.19 2.80 -40.41
C ARG A 296 3.19 4.32 -40.34
N LYS A 297 3.87 4.99 -41.32
CA LYS A 297 3.90 6.45 -41.40
C LYS A 297 2.50 7.03 -41.68
N THR A 298 1.72 6.38 -42.54
CA THR A 298 0.35 6.83 -42.85
C THR A 298 -0.53 6.74 -41.60
N VAL A 299 -0.53 5.62 -40.90
CA VAL A 299 -1.25 5.46 -39.63
C VAL A 299 -0.76 6.47 -38.57
N GLY A 300 0.58 6.67 -38.48
CA GLY A 300 1.19 7.64 -37.56
C GLY A 300 0.75 9.08 -37.81
N ASN A 301 0.57 9.48 -39.09
CA ASN A 301 0.07 10.81 -39.45
C ASN A 301 -1.39 11.02 -38.99
N HIS A 302 -2.25 10.01 -39.10
CA HIS A 302 -3.60 10.08 -38.58
C HIS A 302 -3.60 10.16 -37.06
N ILE A 303 -2.78 9.36 -36.38
CA ILE A 303 -2.65 9.41 -34.90
C ILE A 303 -2.17 10.79 -34.45
N TYR A 304 -1.21 11.37 -35.15
CA TYR A 304 -0.77 12.73 -34.89
C TYR A 304 -1.91 13.75 -35.04
N ASP A 305 -2.72 13.66 -36.11
CA ASP A 305 -3.86 14.56 -36.30
C ASP A 305 -4.96 14.38 -35.27
N ILE A 306 -5.21 13.15 -34.83
CA ILE A 306 -6.27 12.83 -33.87
C ILE A 306 -5.77 13.01 -32.43
N VAL A 307 -4.79 12.23 -32.02
CA VAL A 307 -4.34 12.14 -30.61
C VAL A 307 -3.33 13.25 -30.28
N GLY A 308 -2.36 13.49 -31.16
CA GLY A 308 -1.36 14.54 -30.94
C GLY A 308 -1.98 15.93 -30.90
N ASN A 309 -2.89 16.23 -31.86
CA ASN A 309 -3.60 17.52 -31.87
C ASN A 309 -4.64 17.62 -30.72
N ALA A 310 -5.16 16.51 -30.20
CA ALA A 310 -6.00 16.52 -29.01
C ALA A 310 -5.21 17.08 -27.81
N ALA A 311 -4.01 16.56 -27.57
CA ALA A 311 -3.13 17.06 -26.52
C ALA A 311 -2.73 18.53 -26.73
N LEU A 312 -2.41 18.93 -27.97
CA LEU A 312 -2.10 20.33 -28.29
C LEU A 312 -3.29 21.28 -28.06
N LYS A 313 -4.52 20.82 -28.37
CA LYS A 313 -5.73 21.60 -28.09
C LYS A 313 -5.98 21.73 -26.59
N ALA A 314 -5.84 20.65 -25.83
CA ALA A 314 -5.96 20.68 -24.37
C ALA A 314 -4.93 21.67 -23.76
N HIS A 315 -3.67 21.60 -24.19
CA HIS A 315 -2.64 22.57 -23.80
C HIS A 315 -3.08 24.04 -24.08
N ARG A 316 -3.56 24.32 -25.29
CA ARG A 316 -4.01 25.68 -25.68
C ARG A 316 -5.23 26.12 -24.90
N ALA A 317 -6.16 25.23 -24.60
CA ALA A 317 -7.35 25.54 -23.82
C ALA A 317 -6.97 25.94 -22.39
N ILE A 318 -6.04 25.24 -21.75
CA ILE A 318 -5.51 25.62 -20.44
C ILE A 318 -4.84 26.99 -20.47
N HIS A 319 -4.02 27.27 -21.51
CA HIS A 319 -3.40 28.59 -21.66
C HIS A 319 -4.43 29.71 -21.89
N THR A 320 -5.51 29.43 -22.62
CA THR A 320 -6.63 30.35 -22.82
C THR A 320 -7.34 30.65 -21.52
N GLU A 321 -7.66 29.61 -20.73
CA GLU A 321 -8.28 29.77 -19.41
C GLU A 321 -7.42 30.58 -18.45
N ALA A 322 -6.12 30.31 -18.41
CA ALA A 322 -5.16 31.07 -17.62
C ALA A 322 -5.13 32.54 -18.00
N ALA A 323 -5.20 32.83 -19.31
CA ALA A 323 -5.25 34.22 -19.82
C ALA A 323 -6.57 34.92 -19.46
N LEU A 324 -7.71 34.24 -19.61
CA LEU A 324 -9.05 34.76 -19.28
C LEU A 324 -9.17 35.09 -17.79
N THR A 325 -8.66 34.22 -16.95
CA THR A 325 -8.68 34.38 -15.49
C THR A 325 -7.54 35.25 -14.97
N LYS A 326 -6.63 35.70 -15.85
CA LYS A 326 -5.43 36.51 -15.52
C LYS A 326 -4.53 35.82 -14.49
N GLN A 327 -4.42 34.49 -14.56
CA GLN A 327 -3.61 33.66 -13.68
C GLN A 327 -2.39 33.10 -14.42
N PRO A 328 -1.28 32.84 -13.73
CA PRO A 328 -0.14 32.13 -14.31
C PRO A 328 -0.53 30.72 -14.76
N VAL A 329 -0.13 30.32 -15.98
CA VAL A 329 -0.42 28.99 -16.55
C VAL A 329 0.04 27.85 -15.62
N LYS A 330 1.16 28.00 -14.91
CA LYS A 330 1.67 27.03 -13.94
C LYS A 330 0.70 26.66 -12.81
N TYR A 331 -0.31 27.52 -12.55
CA TYR A 331 -1.34 27.21 -11.54
C TYR A 331 -2.36 26.17 -12.01
N TYR A 332 -2.37 25.86 -13.32
CA TYR A 332 -3.22 24.85 -13.96
C TYR A 332 -2.42 23.61 -14.32
N ALA A 333 -1.22 23.42 -13.75
CA ALA A 333 -0.35 22.31 -14.08
C ALA A 333 -1.06 20.98 -13.88
N THR A 334 -1.01 20.13 -14.91
CA THR A 334 -1.63 18.81 -14.94
C THR A 334 -0.90 17.90 -15.91
N THR A 335 -0.96 16.59 -15.67
CA THR A 335 -0.56 15.54 -16.61
C THR A 335 -1.65 15.31 -17.66
N LEU A 336 -1.42 14.42 -18.61
CA LEU A 336 -2.43 13.88 -19.51
C LEU A 336 -2.00 12.51 -20.05
N LEU A 337 -2.80 11.51 -19.74
CA LEU A 337 -2.78 10.19 -20.36
C LEU A 337 -4.02 10.10 -21.25
N LEU A 338 -3.83 9.84 -22.54
CA LEU A 338 -4.91 9.75 -23.51
C LEU A 338 -4.74 8.45 -24.31
N ALA A 339 -5.80 7.65 -24.37
CA ALA A 339 -5.84 6.45 -25.19
C ALA A 339 -7.13 6.39 -26.01
N MET A 340 -7.03 5.80 -27.20
CA MET A 340 -8.18 5.39 -28.00
C MET A 340 -7.99 3.97 -28.51
N CYS A 341 -9.06 3.22 -28.65
CA CYS A 341 -9.00 1.89 -29.27
C CYS A 341 -10.30 1.56 -30.02
N LYS A 342 -10.21 0.56 -30.91
CA LYS A 342 -11.35 0.02 -31.64
C LYS A 342 -11.09 -1.43 -32.01
N LYS A 343 -12.12 -2.29 -31.91
CA LYS A 343 -12.10 -3.66 -32.40
C LYS A 343 -12.35 -3.70 -33.91
N PHE A 344 -11.46 -4.36 -34.62
CA PHE A 344 -11.57 -4.70 -36.04
C PHE A 344 -11.66 -6.22 -36.21
N SER A 345 -11.96 -6.70 -37.41
CA SER A 345 -12.00 -8.14 -37.71
C SER A 345 -10.65 -8.84 -37.52
N PHE A 346 -9.55 -8.11 -37.58
CA PHE A 346 -8.17 -8.60 -37.42
C PHE A 346 -7.59 -8.38 -36.00
N GLY A 347 -8.36 -7.85 -35.05
CA GLY A 347 -7.89 -7.58 -33.70
C GLY A 347 -8.25 -6.16 -33.21
N TRP A 348 -7.59 -5.73 -32.14
CA TRP A 348 -7.76 -4.40 -31.56
C TRP A 348 -6.66 -3.45 -32.05
N PHE A 349 -7.06 -2.31 -32.55
CA PHE A 349 -6.14 -1.17 -32.72
C PHE A 349 -6.18 -0.31 -31.45
N VAL A 350 -5.01 0.06 -30.93
CA VAL A 350 -4.88 0.91 -29.76
C VAL A 350 -3.84 1.99 -30.03
N ALA A 351 -4.15 3.26 -29.71
CA ALA A 351 -3.20 4.36 -29.81
C ALA A 351 -3.26 5.23 -28.55
N SER A 352 -2.13 5.87 -28.22
CA SER A 352 -1.97 6.66 -27.02
C SER A 352 -1.07 7.88 -27.18
N PHE A 353 -1.27 8.85 -26.26
CA PHE A 353 -0.39 9.96 -25.94
C PHE A 353 -0.22 10.04 -24.44
N TRP A 354 0.97 10.44 -23.98
CA TRP A 354 1.21 10.67 -22.57
C TRP A 354 2.10 11.87 -22.29
N VAL A 355 1.84 12.52 -21.16
CA VAL A 355 2.72 13.47 -20.48
C VAL A 355 2.44 13.36 -18.98
N GLY A 356 3.48 13.14 -18.20
CA GLY A 356 3.41 12.92 -16.75
C GLY A 356 3.94 11.56 -16.33
N ASP A 357 3.79 11.25 -15.06
CA ASP A 357 4.35 10.11 -14.33
C ASP A 357 3.39 8.94 -14.13
N GLY A 358 2.15 9.05 -14.59
CA GLY A 358 1.20 7.94 -14.63
C GLY A 358 1.53 6.88 -15.70
N ALA A 359 0.70 5.84 -15.80
CA ALA A 359 0.92 4.71 -16.68
C ALA A 359 -0.25 4.43 -17.63
N ILE A 360 0.08 4.04 -18.89
CA ILE A 360 -0.85 3.45 -19.86
C ILE A 360 -0.33 2.06 -20.19
N CYS A 361 -1.11 1.01 -19.94
CA CYS A 361 -0.73 -0.37 -20.20
C CYS A 361 -1.81 -1.18 -20.87
N LEU A 362 -1.44 -1.87 -21.91
CA LEU A 362 -2.21 -2.93 -22.53
C LEU A 362 -1.81 -4.26 -21.89
N TYR A 363 -2.67 -4.80 -21.04
CA TYR A 363 -2.43 -5.98 -20.22
C TYR A 363 -3.22 -7.18 -20.73
N ASP A 364 -2.55 -8.33 -20.87
CA ASP A 364 -3.18 -9.61 -21.17
C ASP A 364 -2.75 -10.66 -20.14
N LYS A 365 -3.70 -11.03 -19.26
CA LYS A 365 -3.49 -12.05 -18.24
C LYS A 365 -3.25 -13.43 -18.83
N ASN A 366 -3.96 -13.76 -19.92
CA ASN A 366 -3.85 -15.08 -20.53
C ASN A 366 -2.52 -15.29 -21.24
N ALA A 367 -2.05 -14.26 -21.96
CA ALA A 367 -0.76 -14.26 -22.61
C ALA A 367 0.41 -13.90 -21.67
N HIS A 368 0.12 -13.51 -20.42
CA HIS A 368 1.09 -13.03 -19.44
C HIS A 368 1.97 -11.91 -20.00
N THR A 369 1.32 -10.88 -20.54
CA THR A 369 2.01 -9.74 -21.15
C THR A 369 1.50 -8.40 -20.63
N ALA A 370 2.43 -7.46 -20.48
CA ALA A 370 2.14 -6.07 -20.18
C ALA A 370 2.91 -5.18 -21.18
N LYS A 371 2.17 -4.46 -22.02
CA LYS A 371 2.76 -3.59 -23.04
C LYS A 371 2.50 -2.14 -22.67
N ILE A 372 3.55 -1.45 -22.25
CA ILE A 372 3.46 -0.05 -21.85
C ILE A 372 3.31 0.84 -23.08
N LEU A 373 2.27 1.66 -23.08
CA LEU A 373 1.92 2.61 -24.14
C LEU A 373 2.18 4.08 -23.74
N GLY A 374 2.63 4.32 -22.52
CA GLY A 374 3.08 5.61 -22.03
C GLY A 374 4.10 5.37 -20.90
N VAL A 375 5.28 5.95 -21.03
CA VAL A 375 6.39 5.80 -20.08
C VAL A 375 6.37 6.99 -19.13
N PRO A 376 6.50 6.80 -17.80
CA PRO A 376 6.64 7.91 -16.87
C PRO A 376 7.66 8.93 -17.36
N ASP A 377 7.30 10.20 -17.30
CA ASP A 377 8.00 11.30 -17.95
C ASP A 377 8.69 12.18 -16.92
N GLU A 378 9.91 11.82 -16.57
CA GLU A 378 10.75 12.61 -15.68
C GLU A 378 11.25 13.88 -16.37
N GLY A 379 11.30 14.99 -15.62
CA GLY A 379 11.90 16.25 -16.05
C GLY A 379 13.44 16.19 -16.16
N GLU A 380 14.10 17.34 -16.22
CA GLU A 380 15.57 17.43 -16.27
C GLU A 380 16.24 16.88 -14.99
N TYR A 381 15.51 16.79 -13.88
CA TYR A 381 15.97 16.24 -12.61
C TYR A 381 15.09 15.06 -12.21
N ALA A 382 15.69 14.02 -11.66
CA ALA A 382 14.99 12.86 -11.13
C ALA A 382 13.89 13.28 -10.14
N GLY A 383 12.66 12.79 -10.36
CA GLY A 383 11.47 13.13 -9.56
C GLY A 383 10.79 14.45 -9.92
N GLN A 384 11.12 15.03 -11.09
CA GLN A 384 10.41 16.20 -11.62
C GLN A 384 9.44 15.77 -12.73
N THR A 385 8.15 15.77 -12.44
CA THR A 385 7.08 15.47 -13.40
C THR A 385 6.99 16.53 -14.49
N ARG A 386 6.79 16.11 -15.74
CA ARG A 386 6.41 17.01 -16.83
C ARG A 386 4.92 17.19 -16.92
N PHE A 387 4.49 18.42 -17.18
CA PHE A 387 3.08 18.78 -17.26
C PHE A 387 2.65 19.21 -18.65
N LEU A 388 1.40 18.95 -18.99
CA LEU A 388 0.77 19.36 -20.26
C LEU A 388 0.88 20.89 -20.51
N THR A 389 1.01 21.70 -19.47
CA THR A 389 1.18 23.15 -19.56
C THR A 389 2.54 23.60 -20.06
N MET A 390 3.54 22.70 -20.12
CA MET A 390 4.90 23.01 -20.55
C MET A 390 5.00 23.10 -22.07
N SER A 391 5.43 24.24 -22.59
CA SER A 391 5.47 24.50 -24.06
C SER A 391 6.51 23.64 -24.79
N GLU A 392 7.52 23.15 -24.11
CA GLU A 392 8.57 22.28 -24.68
C GLU A 392 8.04 20.96 -25.23
N ILE A 393 6.91 20.45 -24.71
CA ILE A 393 6.22 19.25 -25.20
C ILE A 393 5.74 19.42 -26.62
N PHE A 394 5.40 20.66 -27.01
CA PHE A 394 4.81 21.02 -28.29
C PHE A 394 5.72 21.88 -29.14
N LYS A 395 7.02 21.98 -28.80
CA LYS A 395 7.97 22.87 -29.51
C LYS A 395 8.14 22.55 -30.99
N ASP A 396 8.05 21.27 -31.34
CA ASP A 396 8.15 20.78 -32.70
C ASP A 396 7.40 19.45 -32.90
N THR A 397 7.25 19.05 -34.15
CA THR A 397 6.54 17.82 -34.51
C THR A 397 7.20 16.56 -33.94
N THR A 398 8.55 16.54 -33.88
CA THR A 398 9.31 15.37 -33.39
C THR A 398 9.05 15.14 -31.89
N ALA A 399 9.06 16.20 -31.09
CA ALA A 399 8.79 16.12 -29.66
C ALA A 399 7.41 15.51 -29.39
N LEU A 400 6.41 15.88 -30.20
CA LEU A 400 5.05 15.33 -30.07
C LEU A 400 4.98 13.87 -30.55
N TYR A 401 5.64 13.53 -31.69
CA TYR A 401 5.66 12.14 -32.16
C TYR A 401 6.30 11.17 -31.19
N GLN A 402 7.30 11.58 -30.44
CA GLN A 402 7.96 10.75 -29.43
C GLN A 402 7.01 10.32 -28.31
N ARG A 403 5.88 11.02 -28.13
CA ARG A 403 4.84 10.77 -27.12
C ARG A 403 3.62 10.04 -27.68
N LEU A 404 3.69 9.56 -28.91
CA LEU A 404 2.63 8.79 -29.54
C LEU A 404 3.05 7.33 -29.65
N ARG A 405 2.15 6.42 -29.32
CA ARG A 405 2.32 4.97 -29.52
C ARG A 405 1.08 4.41 -30.17
N PHE A 406 1.24 3.33 -30.90
CA PHE A 406 0.11 2.50 -31.32
C PHE A 406 0.52 1.04 -31.47
N ASN A 407 -0.45 0.17 -31.34
CA ASN A 407 -0.32 -1.27 -31.50
C ASN A 407 -1.57 -1.86 -32.16
N ILE A 408 -1.39 -3.00 -32.83
CA ILE A 408 -2.47 -3.92 -33.18
C ILE A 408 -2.20 -5.20 -32.42
N VAL A 409 -3.22 -5.72 -31.71
CA VAL A 409 -3.17 -6.96 -30.94
C VAL A 409 -4.43 -7.76 -31.20
N ASP A 410 -4.35 -9.09 -31.10
CA ASP A 410 -5.51 -9.96 -31.33
C ASP A 410 -6.60 -9.71 -30.29
N ASP A 411 -6.22 -9.70 -29.02
CA ASP A 411 -7.06 -9.36 -27.88
C ASP A 411 -6.21 -8.88 -26.69
N PHE A 412 -6.84 -8.49 -25.59
CA PHE A 412 -6.22 -8.13 -24.32
C PHE A 412 -7.22 -8.27 -23.19
N THR A 413 -6.74 -8.45 -21.97
CA THR A 413 -7.58 -8.50 -20.78
C THR A 413 -8.10 -7.10 -20.40
N ALA A 414 -7.20 -6.10 -20.30
CA ALA A 414 -7.57 -4.74 -19.97
C ALA A 414 -6.59 -3.70 -20.56
N LEU A 415 -7.12 -2.52 -20.88
CA LEU A 415 -6.33 -1.32 -21.15
C LEU A 415 -6.42 -0.40 -19.93
N PHE A 416 -5.32 -0.31 -19.18
CA PHE A 416 -5.22 0.53 -17.99
C PHE A 416 -4.71 1.93 -18.30
N LEU A 417 -5.37 2.93 -17.71
CA LEU A 417 -4.85 4.29 -17.57
C LEU A 417 -4.92 4.64 -16.08
N MET A 418 -3.81 5.02 -15.48
CA MET A 418 -3.76 5.33 -14.05
C MET A 418 -2.80 6.48 -13.76
N SER A 419 -3.14 7.35 -12.81
CA SER A 419 -2.23 8.37 -12.25
C SER A 419 -1.21 7.72 -11.30
N ASP A 420 -0.19 8.50 -10.89
CA ASP A 420 0.84 8.08 -9.93
C ASP A 420 0.28 7.65 -8.59
N GLY A 421 -0.87 8.20 -8.17
CA GLY A 421 -1.59 7.78 -6.97
C GLY A 421 -1.93 6.28 -6.93
N VAL A 422 -1.98 5.61 -8.09
CA VAL A 422 -2.15 4.15 -8.22
C VAL A 422 -0.84 3.48 -8.62
N SER A 423 -0.11 4.01 -9.63
CA SER A 423 1.10 3.33 -10.14
C SER A 423 2.21 3.27 -9.10
N ASP A 424 2.48 4.33 -8.34
CA ASP A 424 3.56 4.36 -7.35
C ASP A 424 3.41 3.31 -6.25
N PRO A 425 2.28 3.23 -5.52
CA PRO A 425 2.13 2.23 -4.46
C PRO A 425 2.05 0.79 -4.96
N LYS A 426 1.65 0.56 -6.23
CA LYS A 426 1.47 -0.79 -6.77
C LYS A 426 2.70 -1.32 -7.51
N PHE A 427 3.47 -0.46 -8.14
CA PHE A 427 4.65 -0.85 -8.92
C PHE A 427 5.98 -0.49 -8.27
N GLU A 428 6.01 0.40 -7.26
CA GLU A 428 7.19 0.80 -6.47
C GLU A 428 8.28 1.53 -7.27
N THR A 429 8.50 1.15 -8.54
CA THR A 429 9.45 1.78 -9.47
C THR A 429 8.91 1.70 -10.90
N ASP A 430 9.29 2.66 -11.75
CA ASP A 430 8.93 2.70 -13.17
C ASP A 430 9.38 1.45 -13.95
N ALA A 431 10.51 0.87 -13.56
CA ALA A 431 11.01 -0.36 -14.18
C ALA A 431 10.04 -1.53 -14.04
N ASN A 432 9.30 -1.59 -12.94
CA ASN A 432 8.32 -2.63 -12.65
C ASN A 432 7.07 -2.55 -13.54
N LEU A 433 6.79 -1.40 -14.16
CA LEU A 433 5.71 -1.27 -15.15
C LEU A 433 5.91 -2.19 -16.37
N ASN A 434 7.16 -2.55 -16.67
CA ASN A 434 7.47 -3.50 -17.76
C ASN A 434 7.44 -4.97 -17.30
N ASN A 435 7.14 -5.26 -16.03
CA ASN A 435 7.10 -6.61 -15.48
C ASN A 435 5.66 -7.15 -15.44
N PRO A 436 5.29 -8.15 -16.26
CA PRO A 436 3.94 -8.73 -16.25
C PRO A 436 3.49 -9.27 -14.89
N ASP A 437 4.41 -9.81 -14.07
CA ASP A 437 4.08 -10.32 -12.72
C ASP A 437 3.47 -9.23 -11.82
N LYS A 438 3.90 -7.97 -11.99
CA LYS A 438 3.36 -6.84 -11.21
C LYS A 438 1.94 -6.47 -11.65
N TRP A 439 1.62 -6.63 -12.93
CA TRP A 439 0.27 -6.44 -13.45
C TRP A 439 -0.67 -7.58 -13.03
N ASP A 440 -0.16 -8.82 -13.01
CA ASP A 440 -0.90 -9.96 -12.44
C ASP A 440 -1.18 -9.72 -10.95
N ALA A 441 -0.20 -9.24 -10.19
CA ALA A 441 -0.38 -8.89 -8.79
C ALA A 441 -1.40 -7.77 -8.57
N LEU A 442 -1.42 -6.74 -9.43
CA LEU A 442 -2.44 -5.69 -9.40
C LEU A 442 -3.84 -6.25 -9.69
N TRP A 443 -3.96 -7.11 -10.73
CA TRP A 443 -5.22 -7.73 -11.10
C TRP A 443 -5.78 -8.63 -9.99
N ASP A 444 -4.91 -9.41 -9.34
CA ASP A 444 -5.29 -10.29 -8.25
C ASP A 444 -5.62 -9.49 -6.97
N ASP A 445 -4.89 -8.40 -6.67
CA ASP A 445 -5.20 -7.48 -5.57
C ASP A 445 -6.58 -6.82 -5.74
N LEU A 446 -6.91 -6.37 -6.94
CA LEU A 446 -8.26 -5.86 -7.25
C LEU A 446 -9.33 -6.91 -6.93
N LYS A 447 -9.16 -8.13 -7.41
CA LYS A 447 -10.10 -9.25 -7.22
C LYS A 447 -10.21 -9.64 -5.74
N GLU A 448 -9.10 -9.74 -5.01
CA GLU A 448 -9.07 -10.09 -3.58
C GLU A 448 -9.77 -9.04 -2.73
N ASN A 449 -9.77 -7.78 -3.16
CA ASN A 449 -10.49 -6.69 -2.51
C ASN A 449 -11.93 -6.49 -3.05
N GLY A 450 -12.47 -7.45 -3.81
CA GLY A 450 -13.87 -7.47 -4.23
C GLY A 450 -14.17 -6.64 -5.47
N VAL A 451 -13.15 -6.24 -6.25
CA VAL A 451 -13.36 -5.57 -7.53
C VAL A 451 -13.51 -6.61 -8.64
N GLU A 452 -14.69 -6.71 -9.19
CA GLU A 452 -15.02 -7.65 -10.27
C GLU A 452 -15.05 -6.92 -11.61
N LEU A 453 -13.89 -6.89 -12.31
CA LEU A 453 -13.74 -6.29 -13.64
C LEU A 453 -14.19 -7.29 -14.71
N THR A 454 -15.49 -7.45 -14.84
CA THR A 454 -16.15 -8.25 -15.89
C THR A 454 -17.11 -7.38 -16.67
N ASP A 455 -17.31 -7.67 -17.96
CA ASP A 455 -18.31 -6.99 -18.75
C ASP A 455 -19.73 -7.16 -18.14
N ASP A 456 -20.61 -6.22 -18.36
CA ASP A 456 -21.96 -6.16 -17.79
C ASP A 456 -22.03 -5.99 -16.25
N ASN A 457 -20.93 -5.60 -15.59
CA ASN A 457 -20.91 -5.35 -14.16
C ASN A 457 -20.80 -3.85 -13.83
N GLU A 458 -21.93 -3.14 -13.83
CA GLU A 458 -21.97 -1.71 -13.47
C GLU A 458 -21.48 -1.44 -12.02
N ALA A 459 -21.62 -2.41 -11.11
CA ALA A 459 -21.16 -2.26 -9.73
C ALA A 459 -19.61 -2.13 -9.63
N SER A 460 -18.88 -2.52 -10.67
CA SER A 460 -17.42 -2.41 -10.71
C SER A 460 -16.89 -0.98 -10.49
N LYS A 461 -17.66 0.05 -10.87
CA LYS A 461 -17.28 1.45 -10.65
C LYS A 461 -17.19 1.82 -9.16
N ASP A 462 -18.16 1.33 -8.36
CA ASP A 462 -18.21 1.58 -6.93
C ASP A 462 -17.20 0.68 -6.18
N GLN A 463 -17.06 -0.57 -6.61
CA GLN A 463 -16.06 -1.49 -6.12
C GLN A 463 -14.64 -0.93 -6.34
N LEU A 464 -14.37 -0.36 -7.52
CA LEU A 464 -13.09 0.26 -7.86
C LEU A 464 -12.84 1.53 -7.03
N LEU A 465 -13.88 2.30 -6.71
CA LEU A 465 -13.78 3.46 -5.84
C LEU A 465 -13.45 3.07 -4.39
N ASP A 466 -14.00 1.98 -3.91
CA ASP A 466 -13.80 1.49 -2.55
C ASP A 466 -12.39 0.89 -2.36
N TRP A 467 -11.86 0.25 -3.42
CA TRP A 467 -10.49 -0.26 -3.45
C TRP A 467 -9.45 0.85 -3.31
#